data_64dd87d4fd50a2af21de531d985b4312
#
_entry.id   64dd87d4fd50a2af21de531d985b4312
#
_cell.length_a   1.000
_cell.length_b   1.000
_cell.length_c   1.000
_cell.angle_alpha   90.00
_cell.angle_beta   90.00
_cell.angle_gamma   90.00
#
_symmetry.space_group_name_H-M   'P 1'
#
loop_
_entity.id
_entity.type
_entity.pdbx_description
1 polymer ?
#
loop_
_entity_poly.entity_id
_entity_poly.type
_entity_poly.pdbx_seq_one_letter_code
_entity_poly.pdbx_strand_id
1 'polypeptide(L)'
;MLERIDIKISYSESGNIIWLNGRDVSQQIRTPEISAAASKISAIPSVRYKMVELQRKLGKDGGVVLEGRDIGTFVFPEAEAKFFMVADLEVRARRRYQELKAKGIESRYEDVLQELKARDEADASRSLAPLKPASDAILVDTSNLSIEEQVNKLYEITLRKIAELGESNSPNNSVPDGIEVYLAHSSGYCFGVKRAIQMAREAKVCDKPVYTLGEIIHNPGIVQELEEKGIHVANNVSDLKDSTVIIRSHGITREEYETLQKNNNEIIDATCPYVKRTHTILQKMTAEGYPVVIFGDKHHPEVIGLRSFGNDKTIVVAEDEPPPKINENSLVLIAQTTQKIEKLNELVCKLLPNVFELRVFNTICLTTTLRQKATIEMAKKSDVVIVIGGYKSSNTSALAKLSSQYCPTFHIENEMQLAGVDLSKYKRIGLTAGASTPEEMIIKVYNVL
;
A
#
# COMPACT_ATOMS: atom_id res chain seq x y z
N MET A 1 -12.19 -32.51 -18.53
CA MET A 1 -12.20 -31.09 -18.99
C MET A 1 -11.63 -30.15 -17.92
N LEU A 2 -12.07 -30.24 -16.65
CA LEU A 2 -11.61 -29.33 -15.58
C LEU A 2 -10.11 -29.44 -15.25
N GLU A 3 -9.49 -30.59 -15.45
CA GLU A 3 -8.05 -30.82 -15.23
C GLU A 3 -7.13 -30.13 -16.24
N ARG A 4 -7.68 -29.66 -17.36
CA ARG A 4 -6.94 -28.98 -18.43
C ARG A 4 -7.06 -27.46 -18.38
N ILE A 5 -7.61 -26.93 -17.30
CA ILE A 5 -7.80 -25.48 -17.13
C ILE A 5 -6.60 -24.91 -16.37
N ASP A 6 -5.82 -24.06 -17.04
CA ASP A 6 -4.78 -23.23 -16.44
C ASP A 6 -5.27 -21.78 -16.39
N ILE A 7 -5.38 -21.23 -15.17
CA ILE A 7 -5.77 -19.82 -14.96
C ILE A 7 -4.60 -19.12 -14.29
N LYS A 8 -4.18 -18.02 -14.93
CA LYS A 8 -3.17 -17.09 -14.37
C LYS A 8 -3.74 -15.71 -14.29
N ILE A 9 -3.37 -14.97 -13.26
CA ILE A 9 -3.71 -13.57 -13.08
C ILE A 9 -2.40 -12.79 -13.10
N SER A 10 -2.34 -11.78 -13.95
CA SER A 10 -1.27 -10.78 -13.94
C SER A 10 -1.87 -9.38 -13.75
N TYR A 11 -1.05 -8.45 -13.31
CA TYR A 11 -1.49 -7.10 -12.98
C TYR A 11 -0.92 -6.12 -13.99
N SER A 12 -1.75 -5.18 -14.44
CA SER A 12 -1.34 -4.06 -15.29
C SER A 12 -1.84 -2.74 -14.68
N GLU A 13 -1.40 -1.62 -15.25
CA GLU A 13 -1.90 -0.29 -14.84
C GLU A 13 -3.42 -0.14 -15.06
N SER A 14 -3.98 -0.85 -16.04
CA SER A 14 -5.41 -0.88 -16.35
C SER A 14 -6.21 -1.90 -15.53
N GLY A 15 -5.56 -2.67 -14.64
CA GLY A 15 -6.19 -3.66 -13.76
C GLY A 15 -5.71 -5.08 -13.99
N ASN A 16 -6.50 -6.04 -13.53
CA ASN A 16 -6.15 -7.46 -13.60
C ASN A 16 -6.32 -8.00 -15.03
N ILE A 17 -5.30 -8.70 -15.52
CA ILE A 17 -5.33 -9.46 -16.76
C ILE A 17 -5.53 -10.94 -16.39
N ILE A 18 -6.57 -11.56 -16.96
CA ILE A 18 -6.92 -12.95 -16.69
C ILE A 18 -6.59 -13.81 -17.89
N TRP A 19 -5.70 -14.77 -17.68
CA TRP A 19 -5.24 -15.69 -18.71
C TRP A 19 -5.91 -17.06 -18.52
N LEU A 20 -6.56 -17.55 -19.55
CA LEU A 20 -7.11 -18.91 -19.61
C LEU A 20 -6.32 -19.71 -20.67
N ASN A 21 -5.59 -20.72 -20.21
CA ASN A 21 -4.73 -21.56 -21.09
C ASN A 21 -3.80 -20.72 -21.99
N GLY A 22 -3.21 -19.66 -21.42
CA GLY A 22 -2.30 -18.76 -22.12
C GLY A 22 -2.96 -17.69 -23.01
N ARG A 23 -4.31 -17.61 -23.06
CA ARG A 23 -5.05 -16.60 -23.81
C ARG A 23 -5.63 -15.56 -22.85
N ASP A 24 -5.45 -14.28 -23.16
CA ASP A 24 -6.12 -13.18 -22.42
C ASP A 24 -7.64 -13.22 -22.68
N VAL A 25 -8.39 -13.37 -21.59
CA VAL A 25 -9.87 -13.40 -21.61
C VAL A 25 -10.49 -12.27 -20.79
N SER A 26 -9.69 -11.29 -20.36
CA SER A 26 -10.07 -10.25 -19.39
C SER A 26 -11.33 -9.48 -19.77
N GLN A 27 -11.51 -9.18 -21.06
CA GLN A 27 -12.70 -8.46 -21.54
C GLN A 27 -13.86 -9.42 -21.82
N GLN A 28 -13.55 -10.60 -22.34
CA GLN A 28 -14.56 -11.59 -22.76
C GLN A 28 -15.38 -12.13 -21.59
N ILE A 29 -14.78 -12.26 -20.38
CA ILE A 29 -15.48 -12.77 -19.19
C ILE A 29 -16.37 -11.73 -18.50
N ARG A 30 -16.41 -10.47 -18.98
CA ARG A 30 -17.16 -9.38 -18.33
C ARG A 30 -18.51 -9.09 -18.97
N THR A 31 -19.03 -10.02 -19.78
CA THR A 31 -20.34 -9.88 -20.40
C THR A 31 -21.46 -10.41 -19.51
N PRO A 32 -22.72 -9.92 -19.66
CA PRO A 32 -23.88 -10.43 -18.93
C PRO A 32 -24.09 -11.93 -19.12
N GLU A 33 -23.92 -12.44 -20.36
CA GLU A 33 -24.08 -13.85 -20.70
C GLU A 33 -23.09 -14.75 -19.95
N ILE A 34 -21.82 -14.35 -19.91
CA ILE A 34 -20.79 -15.09 -19.15
C ILE A 34 -21.08 -15.04 -17.66
N SER A 35 -21.54 -13.90 -17.14
CA SER A 35 -21.91 -13.76 -15.72
C SER A 35 -23.07 -14.70 -15.35
N ALA A 36 -24.09 -14.81 -16.19
CA ALA A 36 -25.22 -15.72 -16.01
C ALA A 36 -24.79 -17.20 -16.10
N ALA A 37 -23.95 -17.53 -17.08
CA ALA A 37 -23.39 -18.89 -17.25
C ALA A 37 -22.51 -19.29 -16.06
N ALA A 38 -21.65 -18.39 -15.58
CA ALA A 38 -20.80 -18.61 -14.41
C ALA A 38 -21.62 -18.91 -13.15
N SER A 39 -22.72 -18.19 -12.92
CA SER A 39 -23.63 -18.45 -11.80
C SER A 39 -24.21 -19.86 -11.85
N LYS A 40 -24.69 -20.31 -13.03
CA LYS A 40 -25.27 -21.64 -13.24
C LYS A 40 -24.22 -22.76 -13.07
N ILE A 41 -23.04 -22.61 -13.70
CA ILE A 41 -21.97 -23.61 -13.68
C ILE A 41 -21.36 -23.73 -12.27
N SER A 42 -21.26 -22.61 -11.55
CA SER A 42 -20.72 -22.61 -10.17
C SER A 42 -21.59 -23.36 -9.16
N ALA A 43 -22.84 -23.70 -9.49
CA ALA A 43 -23.69 -24.55 -8.68
C ALA A 43 -23.34 -26.05 -8.78
N ILE A 44 -22.57 -26.47 -9.79
CA ILE A 44 -22.14 -27.85 -9.98
C ILE A 44 -21.03 -28.18 -9.00
N PRO A 45 -21.17 -29.17 -8.10
CA PRO A 45 -20.21 -29.44 -7.04
C PRO A 45 -18.76 -29.68 -7.53
N SER A 46 -18.58 -30.47 -8.58
CA SER A 46 -17.24 -30.77 -9.13
C SER A 46 -16.53 -29.51 -9.68
N VAL A 47 -17.28 -28.60 -10.29
CA VAL A 47 -16.75 -27.31 -10.76
C VAL A 47 -16.39 -26.45 -9.58
N ARG A 48 -17.25 -26.34 -8.57
CA ARG A 48 -17.00 -25.54 -7.37
C ARG A 48 -15.76 -26.00 -6.62
N TYR A 49 -15.62 -27.29 -6.34
CA TYR A 49 -14.41 -27.81 -5.67
C TYR A 49 -13.13 -27.50 -6.45
N LYS A 50 -13.16 -27.63 -7.77
CA LYS A 50 -11.99 -27.30 -8.60
C LYS A 50 -11.68 -25.81 -8.58
N MET A 51 -12.70 -24.95 -8.62
CA MET A 51 -12.50 -23.51 -8.50
C MET A 51 -11.95 -23.09 -7.14
N VAL A 52 -12.43 -23.70 -6.06
CA VAL A 52 -11.91 -23.48 -4.70
C VAL A 52 -10.43 -23.89 -4.60
N GLU A 53 -10.05 -25.03 -5.17
CA GLU A 53 -8.64 -25.45 -5.24
C GLU A 53 -7.76 -24.39 -5.94
N LEU A 54 -8.21 -23.90 -7.09
CA LEU A 54 -7.49 -22.86 -7.85
C LEU A 54 -7.42 -21.53 -7.08
N GLN A 55 -8.52 -21.10 -6.46
CA GLN A 55 -8.55 -19.87 -5.65
C GLN A 55 -7.62 -19.98 -4.43
N ARG A 56 -7.62 -21.13 -3.73
CA ARG A 56 -6.69 -21.38 -2.62
C ARG A 56 -5.24 -21.37 -3.07
N LYS A 57 -4.95 -21.92 -4.25
CA LYS A 57 -3.60 -21.88 -4.83
C LYS A 57 -3.15 -20.45 -5.12
N LEU A 58 -4.04 -19.59 -5.65
CA LEU A 58 -3.73 -18.17 -5.93
C LEU A 58 -3.51 -17.35 -4.66
N GLY A 59 -4.16 -17.69 -3.55
CA GLY A 59 -4.01 -16.97 -2.27
C GLY A 59 -3.05 -17.63 -1.28
N LYS A 60 -2.33 -18.69 -1.68
CA LYS A 60 -1.51 -19.52 -0.77
C LYS A 60 -0.44 -18.72 -0.03
N ASP A 61 0.17 -17.74 -0.70
CA ASP A 61 1.30 -16.98 -0.16
C ASP A 61 0.83 -15.73 0.65
N GLY A 62 -0.47 -15.58 0.87
CA GLY A 62 -1.05 -14.44 1.58
C GLY A 62 -0.98 -13.12 0.81
N GLY A 63 -1.25 -11.99 1.48
CA GLY A 63 -1.19 -10.66 0.89
C GLY A 63 -2.21 -10.41 -0.22
N VAL A 64 -3.34 -11.12 -0.21
CA VAL A 64 -4.39 -11.06 -1.23
C VAL A 64 -5.69 -10.50 -0.67
N VAL A 65 -6.43 -9.79 -1.51
CA VAL A 65 -7.82 -9.40 -1.27
C VAL A 65 -8.69 -10.11 -2.28
N LEU A 66 -9.65 -10.88 -1.81
CA LEU A 66 -10.55 -11.67 -2.64
C LEU A 66 -12.00 -11.25 -2.41
N GLU A 67 -12.73 -11.13 -3.51
CA GLU A 67 -14.15 -10.80 -3.53
C GLU A 67 -14.95 -12.02 -4.03
N GLY A 68 -16.09 -12.29 -3.40
CA GLY A 68 -16.99 -13.35 -3.84
C GLY A 68 -18.15 -13.58 -2.88
N ARG A 69 -18.91 -14.63 -3.12
CA ARG A 69 -20.14 -14.94 -2.39
C ARG A 69 -19.90 -15.85 -1.18
N ASP A 70 -18.83 -16.63 -1.23
CA ASP A 70 -18.51 -17.69 -0.26
C ASP A 70 -17.03 -17.68 0.15
N ILE A 71 -16.33 -16.58 -0.08
CA ILE A 71 -14.89 -16.49 0.17
C ILE A 71 -14.58 -16.73 1.64
N GLY A 72 -15.21 -16.03 2.56
CA GLY A 72 -14.95 -16.12 4.00
C GLY A 72 -15.57 -17.33 4.69
N THR A 73 -16.49 -18.06 4.01
CA THR A 73 -17.16 -19.23 4.60
C THR A 73 -16.67 -20.56 4.05
N PHE A 74 -16.19 -20.58 2.80
CA PHE A 74 -15.87 -21.81 2.10
C PHE A 74 -14.48 -21.82 1.45
N VAL A 75 -14.04 -20.72 0.82
CA VAL A 75 -12.75 -20.67 0.14
C VAL A 75 -11.60 -20.46 1.13
N PHE A 76 -11.69 -19.39 1.94
CA PHE A 76 -10.72 -19.02 2.97
C PHE A 76 -11.41 -18.82 4.33
N PRO A 77 -11.88 -19.89 4.97
CA PRO A 77 -12.53 -19.80 6.27
C PRO A 77 -11.59 -19.31 7.39
N GLU A 78 -10.26 -19.43 7.20
CA GLU A 78 -9.24 -18.99 8.15
C GLU A 78 -8.62 -17.63 7.77
N ALA A 79 -9.27 -16.86 6.87
CA ALA A 79 -8.78 -15.53 6.54
C ALA A 79 -8.79 -14.60 7.76
N GLU A 80 -7.75 -13.80 7.92
CA GLU A 80 -7.52 -12.92 9.07
C GLU A 80 -8.55 -11.78 9.15
N ALA A 81 -9.04 -11.30 8.01
CA ALA A 81 -10.08 -10.28 7.94
C ALA A 81 -11.17 -10.70 6.96
N LYS A 82 -12.40 -10.80 7.47
CA LYS A 82 -13.58 -11.15 6.69
C LYS A 82 -14.61 -10.05 6.76
N PHE A 83 -15.03 -9.58 5.60
CA PHE A 83 -16.06 -8.56 5.49
C PHE A 83 -17.27 -9.13 4.78
N PHE A 84 -18.45 -8.88 5.33
CA PHE A 84 -19.70 -9.16 4.64
C PHE A 84 -20.38 -7.83 4.31
N MET A 85 -20.27 -7.46 3.04
CA MET A 85 -20.83 -6.18 2.56
C MET A 85 -22.30 -6.34 2.26
N VAL A 86 -23.12 -5.45 2.80
CA VAL A 86 -24.55 -5.36 2.54
C VAL A 86 -24.90 -3.99 1.98
N ALA A 87 -25.95 -3.94 1.19
CA ALA A 87 -26.64 -2.71 0.81
C ALA A 87 -28.08 -3.05 0.43
N ASP A 88 -28.99 -2.08 0.60
CA ASP A 88 -30.37 -2.20 0.21
C ASP A 88 -30.50 -2.63 -1.25
N LEU A 89 -31.44 -3.52 -1.54
CA LEU A 89 -31.62 -4.08 -2.88
C LEU A 89 -31.83 -2.98 -3.92
N GLU A 90 -32.62 -1.97 -3.60
CA GLU A 90 -32.90 -0.83 -4.50
C GLU A 90 -31.63 0.00 -4.76
N VAL A 91 -30.80 0.20 -3.73
CA VAL A 91 -29.51 0.90 -3.88
C VAL A 91 -28.58 0.12 -4.81
N ARG A 92 -28.49 -1.20 -4.64
CA ARG A 92 -27.68 -2.07 -5.50
C ARG A 92 -28.20 -2.08 -6.94
N ALA A 93 -29.52 -2.15 -7.12
CA ALA A 93 -30.16 -2.09 -8.43
C ALA A 93 -29.88 -0.76 -9.13
N ARG A 94 -29.98 0.36 -8.41
CA ARG A 94 -29.68 1.70 -8.94
C ARG A 94 -28.21 1.83 -9.38
N ARG A 95 -27.28 1.36 -8.54
CA ARG A 95 -25.84 1.34 -8.88
C ARG A 95 -25.58 0.52 -10.14
N ARG A 96 -26.18 -0.68 -10.23
CA ARG A 96 -26.02 -1.57 -11.38
C ARG A 96 -26.63 -0.99 -12.65
N TYR A 97 -27.81 -0.41 -12.55
CA TYR A 97 -28.47 0.27 -13.68
C TYR A 97 -27.62 1.43 -14.22
N GLN A 98 -27.04 2.25 -13.33
CA GLN A 98 -26.15 3.34 -13.74
C GLN A 98 -24.88 2.82 -14.41
N GLU A 99 -24.29 1.74 -13.91
CA GLU A 99 -23.13 1.09 -14.51
C GLU A 99 -23.43 0.58 -15.93
N LEU A 100 -24.54 -0.10 -16.13
CA LEU A 100 -24.97 -0.60 -17.44
C LEU A 100 -25.19 0.55 -18.42
N LYS A 101 -25.86 1.61 -17.97
CA LYS A 101 -26.08 2.82 -18.76
C LYS A 101 -24.75 3.49 -19.16
N ALA A 102 -23.78 3.59 -18.26
CA ALA A 102 -22.47 4.15 -18.54
C ALA A 102 -21.65 3.32 -19.56
N LYS A 103 -21.93 2.00 -19.64
CA LYS A 103 -21.36 1.09 -20.64
C LYS A 103 -22.13 1.05 -21.97
N GLY A 104 -23.18 1.86 -22.12
CA GLY A 104 -24.03 1.88 -23.32
C GLY A 104 -24.92 0.64 -23.48
N ILE A 105 -25.15 -0.12 -22.39
CA ILE A 105 -26.02 -1.31 -22.41
C ILE A 105 -27.43 -0.86 -22.03
N GLU A 106 -28.36 -0.99 -22.96
CA GLU A 106 -29.79 -0.71 -22.71
C GLU A 106 -30.34 -1.73 -21.71
N SER A 107 -30.96 -1.24 -20.65
CA SER A 107 -31.62 -2.05 -19.63
C SER A 107 -32.72 -1.24 -18.95
N ARG A 108 -33.75 -1.91 -18.40
CA ARG A 108 -34.75 -1.26 -17.56
C ARG A 108 -34.40 -1.47 -16.11
N TYR A 109 -34.69 -0.47 -15.29
CA TYR A 109 -34.40 -0.55 -13.85
C TYR A 109 -35.13 -1.73 -13.17
N GLU A 110 -36.39 -1.96 -13.54
CA GLU A 110 -37.22 -3.04 -13.01
C GLU A 110 -36.63 -4.42 -13.31
N ASP A 111 -36.08 -4.60 -14.51
CA ASP A 111 -35.44 -5.86 -14.93
C ASP A 111 -34.16 -6.11 -14.13
N VAL A 112 -33.34 -5.08 -13.94
CA VAL A 112 -32.13 -5.14 -13.12
C VAL A 112 -32.46 -5.47 -11.65
N LEU A 113 -33.51 -4.87 -11.10
CA LEU A 113 -33.97 -5.12 -9.73
C LEU A 113 -34.41 -6.57 -9.55
N GLN A 114 -35.24 -7.10 -10.48
CA GLN A 114 -35.69 -8.48 -10.44
C GLN A 114 -34.57 -9.48 -10.61
N GLU A 115 -33.63 -9.23 -11.53
CA GLU A 115 -32.46 -10.06 -11.75
C GLU A 115 -31.58 -10.15 -10.47
N LEU A 116 -31.32 -9.02 -9.81
CA LEU A 116 -30.55 -8.99 -8.57
C LEU A 116 -31.25 -9.76 -7.45
N LYS A 117 -32.56 -9.58 -7.30
CA LYS A 117 -33.36 -10.30 -6.29
C LYS A 117 -33.32 -11.80 -6.53
N ALA A 118 -33.61 -12.26 -7.75
CA ALA A 118 -33.55 -13.68 -8.10
C ALA A 118 -32.16 -14.30 -7.89
N ARG A 119 -31.12 -13.54 -8.19
CA ARG A 119 -29.74 -13.98 -7.97
C ARG A 119 -29.42 -14.13 -6.47
N ASP A 120 -29.82 -13.16 -5.65
CA ASP A 120 -29.58 -13.23 -4.19
C ASP A 120 -30.31 -14.43 -3.56
N GLU A 121 -31.56 -14.69 -3.96
CA GLU A 121 -32.35 -15.82 -3.52
C GLU A 121 -31.67 -17.15 -3.95
N ALA A 122 -31.20 -17.23 -5.18
CA ALA A 122 -30.48 -18.40 -5.68
C ALA A 122 -29.14 -18.61 -4.95
N ASP A 123 -28.39 -17.55 -4.68
CA ASP A 123 -27.11 -17.62 -3.95
C ASP A 123 -27.31 -18.02 -2.48
N ALA A 124 -28.39 -17.55 -1.82
CA ALA A 124 -28.70 -17.89 -0.44
C ALA A 124 -29.26 -19.32 -0.25
N SER A 125 -30.00 -19.81 -1.24
CA SER A 125 -30.66 -21.15 -1.19
C SER A 125 -29.76 -22.31 -1.61
N ARG A 126 -28.50 -22.08 -2.02
CA ARG A 126 -27.58 -23.13 -2.44
C ARG A 126 -27.32 -24.12 -1.30
N SER A 127 -27.36 -25.42 -1.60
CA SER A 127 -27.00 -26.48 -0.65
C SER A 127 -25.50 -26.50 -0.34
N LEU A 128 -24.66 -26.15 -1.30
CA LEU A 128 -23.20 -26.07 -1.17
C LEU A 128 -22.75 -24.60 -1.20
N ALA A 129 -22.10 -24.15 -0.14
CA ALA A 129 -21.55 -22.79 0.01
C ALA A 129 -22.61 -21.68 -0.22
N PRO A 130 -23.70 -21.62 0.56
CA PRO A 130 -24.70 -20.58 0.46
C PRO A 130 -24.12 -19.21 0.77
N LEU A 131 -24.73 -18.16 0.19
CA LEU A 131 -24.39 -16.78 0.52
C LEU A 131 -24.86 -16.47 1.96
N LYS A 132 -23.92 -16.46 2.88
CA LYS A 132 -24.14 -16.10 4.30
C LYS A 132 -22.86 -15.49 4.88
N PRO A 133 -22.98 -14.63 5.91
CA PRO A 133 -21.79 -14.17 6.61
C PRO A 133 -21.07 -15.31 7.33
N ALA A 134 -19.76 -15.29 7.38
CA ALA A 134 -18.99 -16.12 8.30
C ALA A 134 -19.26 -15.64 9.75
N SER A 135 -19.10 -16.54 10.73
CA SER A 135 -19.40 -16.21 12.14
C SER A 135 -18.55 -15.07 12.70
N ASP A 136 -17.37 -14.90 12.15
CA ASP A 136 -16.39 -13.85 12.48
C ASP A 136 -16.31 -12.73 11.44
N ALA A 137 -17.23 -12.69 10.47
CA ALA A 137 -17.27 -11.64 9.47
C ALA A 137 -17.80 -10.32 10.04
N ILE A 138 -17.13 -9.24 9.69
CA ILE A 138 -17.56 -7.89 10.02
C ILE A 138 -18.60 -7.45 8.98
N LEU A 139 -19.82 -7.15 9.47
CA LEU A 139 -20.89 -6.65 8.62
C LEU A 139 -20.64 -5.18 8.27
N VAL A 140 -20.64 -4.87 6.98
CA VAL A 140 -20.43 -3.50 6.47
C VAL A 140 -21.61 -3.09 5.62
N ASP A 141 -22.48 -2.26 6.17
CA ASP A 141 -23.55 -1.63 5.39
C ASP A 141 -22.98 -0.48 4.55
N THR A 142 -23.21 -0.58 3.25
CA THR A 142 -22.75 0.35 2.23
C THR A 142 -23.87 1.11 1.55
N SER A 143 -25.11 1.02 2.04
CA SER A 143 -26.30 1.61 1.40
C SER A 143 -26.14 3.11 1.16
N ASN A 144 -25.57 3.82 2.13
CA ASN A 144 -25.41 5.28 2.12
C ASN A 144 -23.96 5.75 1.93
N LEU A 145 -23.06 4.85 1.50
CA LEU A 145 -21.64 5.17 1.35
C LEU A 145 -21.27 5.33 -0.13
N SER A 146 -20.50 6.35 -0.45
CA SER A 146 -19.75 6.45 -1.71
C SER A 146 -18.69 5.34 -1.81
N ILE A 147 -18.15 5.09 -3.00
CA ILE A 147 -17.09 4.10 -3.20
C ILE A 147 -15.85 4.43 -2.34
N GLU A 148 -15.49 5.71 -2.26
CA GLU A 148 -14.34 6.17 -1.46
C GLU A 148 -14.57 5.93 0.04
N GLU A 149 -15.76 6.23 0.56
CA GLU A 149 -16.12 5.96 1.96
C GLU A 149 -16.14 4.47 2.28
N GLN A 150 -16.63 3.63 1.35
CA GLN A 150 -16.58 2.16 1.50
C GLN A 150 -15.14 1.67 1.61
N VAL A 151 -14.26 2.09 0.69
CA VAL A 151 -12.84 1.72 0.69
C VAL A 151 -12.17 2.17 1.98
N ASN A 152 -12.38 3.40 2.39
CA ASN A 152 -11.79 3.94 3.63
C ASN A 152 -12.27 3.15 4.86
N LYS A 153 -13.58 2.84 4.95
CA LYS A 153 -14.15 2.07 6.07
C LYS A 153 -13.58 0.65 6.15
N LEU A 154 -13.53 -0.07 5.01
CA LEU A 154 -12.93 -1.41 4.95
C LEU A 154 -11.45 -1.36 5.34
N TYR A 155 -10.75 -0.38 4.86
CA TYR A 155 -9.34 -0.17 5.12
C TYR A 155 -9.05 0.10 6.61
N GLU A 156 -9.78 1.01 7.24
CA GLU A 156 -9.66 1.26 8.70
C GLU A 156 -9.90 0.01 9.54
N ILE A 157 -10.93 -0.78 9.18
CA ILE A 157 -11.24 -2.02 9.90
C ILE A 157 -10.12 -3.05 9.69
N THR A 158 -9.62 -3.20 8.45
CA THR A 158 -8.49 -4.10 8.16
C THR A 158 -7.27 -3.76 9.01
N LEU A 159 -7.00 -2.47 9.17
CA LEU A 159 -5.86 -2.01 9.94
C LEU A 159 -6.00 -2.31 11.43
N ARG A 160 -7.21 -2.16 11.99
CA ARG A 160 -7.48 -2.58 13.37
C ARG A 160 -7.25 -4.08 13.53
N LYS A 161 -7.72 -4.89 12.57
CA LYS A 161 -7.50 -6.33 12.57
C LYS A 161 -6.02 -6.71 12.50
N ILE A 162 -5.25 -6.06 11.65
CA ILE A 162 -3.79 -6.26 11.57
C ILE A 162 -3.13 -5.91 12.91
N ALA A 163 -3.56 -4.82 13.56
CA ALA A 163 -3.06 -4.44 14.88
C ALA A 163 -3.39 -5.51 15.95
N GLU A 164 -4.67 -5.97 16.00
CA GLU A 164 -5.11 -7.03 16.92
C GLU A 164 -4.34 -8.35 16.73
N LEU A 165 -4.10 -8.75 15.47
CA LEU A 165 -3.33 -9.95 15.16
C LEU A 165 -1.84 -9.81 15.50
N GLY A 166 -1.29 -8.60 15.37
CA GLY A 166 0.06 -8.28 15.80
C GLY A 166 0.23 -8.39 17.31
N GLU A 167 -0.77 -8.00 18.09
CA GLU A 167 -0.77 -8.18 19.56
C GLU A 167 -0.75 -9.65 19.98
N SER A 168 -1.43 -10.52 19.23
CA SER A 168 -1.47 -11.98 19.52
C SER A 168 -0.19 -12.72 19.11
N ASN A 169 0.60 -12.16 18.19
CA ASN A 169 1.85 -12.72 17.68
C ASN A 169 3.11 -12.05 18.23
N SER A 170 2.99 -11.13 19.18
CA SER A 170 4.16 -10.66 19.93
C SER A 170 4.72 -11.88 20.69
N PRO A 171 5.98 -12.29 20.45
CA PRO A 171 6.55 -13.32 21.25
C PRO A 171 6.63 -12.82 22.69
N ASN A 172 5.77 -13.35 23.56
CA ASN A 172 5.91 -13.28 25.01
C ASN A 172 7.08 -14.20 25.39
N ASN A 173 8.25 -13.94 24.85
CA ASN A 173 9.45 -14.57 25.31
C ASN A 173 10.05 -13.64 26.38
N SER A 174 9.90 -14.02 27.64
CA SER A 174 10.70 -13.49 28.74
C SER A 174 12.16 -13.69 28.36
N VAL A 175 12.85 -12.58 28.08
CA VAL A 175 14.29 -12.53 28.02
C VAL A 175 14.83 -12.95 29.40
N PRO A 176 15.93 -13.72 29.52
CA PRO A 176 16.51 -14.03 30.82
C PRO A 176 16.77 -12.74 31.60
N ASP A 177 16.47 -12.73 32.90
CA ASP A 177 16.69 -11.64 33.87
C ASP A 177 15.62 -10.56 34.04
N GLY A 178 14.35 -10.80 33.64
CA GLY A 178 13.24 -9.88 33.99
C GLY A 178 13.18 -8.61 33.13
N ILE A 179 13.82 -8.62 31.98
CA ILE A 179 13.68 -7.58 30.95
C ILE A 179 12.47 -7.90 30.08
N GLU A 180 11.62 -6.92 29.84
CA GLU A 180 10.48 -7.02 28.92
C GLU A 180 10.80 -6.27 27.63
N VAL A 181 10.66 -6.94 26.49
CA VAL A 181 10.88 -6.33 25.16
C VAL A 181 9.56 -6.19 24.42
N TYR A 182 9.20 -4.97 24.05
CA TYR A 182 7.99 -4.64 23.29
C TYR A 182 8.35 -4.28 21.85
N LEU A 183 7.87 -5.05 20.88
CA LEU A 183 8.03 -4.72 19.47
C LEU A 183 6.83 -3.89 18.98
N ALA A 184 7.09 -2.71 18.41
CA ALA A 184 6.05 -1.90 17.80
C ALA A 184 5.48 -2.59 16.57
N HIS A 185 4.15 -2.60 16.46
CA HIS A 185 3.46 -3.13 15.28
C HIS A 185 3.90 -2.39 14.01
N SER A 186 3.90 -3.08 12.88
CA SER A 186 4.31 -2.52 11.58
C SER A 186 5.81 -2.14 11.50
N SER A 187 6.67 -2.70 12.36
CA SER A 187 8.12 -2.56 12.24
C SER A 187 8.64 -3.30 10.99
N GLY A 188 9.70 -2.75 10.35
CA GLY A 188 10.33 -3.36 9.18
C GLY A 188 9.71 -2.93 7.84
N TYR A 189 9.97 -3.70 6.78
CA TYR A 189 9.59 -3.32 5.42
C TYR A 189 8.11 -2.97 5.25
N CYS A 190 7.84 -1.79 4.66
CA CYS A 190 6.50 -1.46 4.19
C CYS A 190 6.20 -2.17 2.85
N PHE A 191 4.91 -2.19 2.46
CA PHE A 191 4.48 -2.75 1.18
C PHE A 191 5.24 -2.20 -0.02
N GLY A 192 5.42 -0.87 -0.10
CA GLY A 192 6.13 -0.22 -1.21
C GLY A 192 7.58 -0.67 -1.33
N VAL A 193 8.27 -0.83 -0.20
CA VAL A 193 9.64 -1.32 -0.12
C VAL A 193 9.72 -2.80 -0.51
N LYS A 194 8.86 -3.66 0.07
CA LYS A 194 8.81 -5.10 -0.28
C LYS A 194 8.60 -5.28 -1.78
N ARG A 195 7.65 -4.54 -2.36
CA ARG A 195 7.37 -4.57 -3.80
C ARG A 195 8.57 -4.14 -4.64
N ALA A 196 9.23 -3.05 -4.27
CA ALA A 196 10.39 -2.55 -5.04
C ALA A 196 11.56 -3.54 -5.02
N ILE A 197 11.87 -4.15 -3.87
CA ILE A 197 12.89 -5.19 -3.74
C ILE A 197 12.53 -6.41 -4.57
N GLN A 198 11.27 -6.85 -4.52
CA GLN A 198 10.80 -8.01 -5.29
C GLN A 198 10.94 -7.76 -6.79
N MET A 199 10.50 -6.61 -7.29
CA MET A 199 10.65 -6.25 -8.70
C MET A 199 12.12 -6.21 -9.13
N ALA A 200 13.01 -5.72 -8.27
CA ALA A 200 14.44 -5.75 -8.54
C ALA A 200 14.99 -7.19 -8.59
N ARG A 201 14.57 -8.05 -7.66
CA ARG A 201 14.98 -9.47 -7.64
C ARG A 201 14.48 -10.27 -8.85
N GLU A 202 13.34 -9.90 -9.41
CA GLU A 202 12.71 -10.54 -10.58
C GLU A 202 13.23 -9.99 -11.91
N ALA A 203 13.98 -8.87 -11.88
CA ALA A 203 14.56 -8.31 -13.09
C ALA A 203 15.53 -9.32 -13.75
N LYS A 204 15.33 -9.56 -15.04
CA LYS A 204 16.16 -10.51 -15.80
C LYS A 204 17.49 -9.85 -16.18
N VAL A 205 18.58 -10.41 -15.70
CA VAL A 205 19.95 -10.01 -16.06
C VAL A 205 20.43 -10.97 -17.17
N CYS A 206 19.94 -10.79 -18.41
CA CYS A 206 20.30 -11.71 -19.52
C CYS A 206 20.97 -11.00 -20.69
N ASP A 207 20.26 -10.04 -21.32
CA ASP A 207 20.67 -9.47 -22.60
C ASP A 207 21.18 -8.02 -22.49
N LYS A 208 20.78 -7.33 -21.44
CA LYS A 208 21.14 -5.93 -21.19
C LYS A 208 21.65 -5.77 -19.77
N PRO A 209 22.57 -4.83 -19.51
CA PRO A 209 22.94 -4.48 -18.15
C PRO A 209 21.74 -3.93 -17.38
N VAL A 210 21.64 -4.29 -16.11
CA VAL A 210 20.52 -3.87 -15.24
C VAL A 210 21.03 -2.91 -14.19
N TYR A 211 20.36 -1.78 -14.05
CA TYR A 211 20.70 -0.76 -13.09
C TYR A 211 19.51 -0.36 -12.23
N THR A 212 19.76 0.03 -10.98
CA THR A 212 18.84 0.84 -10.20
C THR A 212 19.26 2.30 -10.28
N LEU A 213 18.34 3.23 -10.49
CA LEU A 213 18.66 4.65 -10.47
C LEU A 213 18.64 5.16 -9.01
N GLY A 214 19.85 5.26 -8.43
CA GLY A 214 20.06 5.37 -7.00
C GLY A 214 19.80 4.05 -6.25
N GLU A 215 20.12 4.00 -4.96
CA GLU A 215 19.82 2.84 -4.11
C GLU A 215 18.32 2.54 -4.12
N ILE A 216 17.92 1.29 -4.38
CA ILE A 216 16.52 0.87 -4.43
C ILE A 216 15.81 1.18 -3.08
N ILE A 217 16.55 1.01 -2.00
CA ILE A 217 16.24 1.42 -0.63
C ILE A 217 17.55 1.77 0.08
N HIS A 218 17.48 2.57 1.14
CA HIS A 218 18.64 2.90 1.97
C HIS A 218 18.98 1.75 2.92
N ASN A 219 19.48 0.64 2.35
CA ASN A 219 19.94 -0.54 3.08
C ASN A 219 21.13 -1.17 2.36
N PRO A 220 22.36 -1.08 2.91
CA PRO A 220 23.57 -1.61 2.28
C PRO A 220 23.52 -3.10 1.97
N GLY A 221 22.89 -3.91 2.84
CA GLY A 221 22.80 -5.35 2.63
C GLY A 221 21.97 -5.73 1.40
N ILE A 222 20.87 -4.99 1.12
CA ILE A 222 20.07 -5.21 -0.08
C ILE A 222 20.80 -4.70 -1.33
N VAL A 223 21.50 -3.59 -1.23
CA VAL A 223 22.32 -3.07 -2.34
C VAL A 223 23.37 -4.12 -2.73
N GLN A 224 24.10 -4.66 -1.75
CA GLN A 224 25.09 -5.71 -2.00
C GLN A 224 24.47 -6.98 -2.59
N GLU A 225 23.32 -7.45 -2.06
CA GLU A 225 22.60 -8.62 -2.61
C GLU A 225 22.26 -8.43 -4.11
N LEU A 226 21.82 -7.23 -4.48
CA LEU A 226 21.46 -6.92 -5.86
C LEU A 226 22.70 -6.80 -6.76
N GLU A 227 23.80 -6.23 -6.24
CA GLU A 227 25.07 -6.18 -6.98
C GLU A 227 25.65 -7.58 -7.25
N GLU A 228 25.56 -8.49 -6.30
CA GLU A 228 25.94 -9.91 -6.47
C GLU A 228 25.09 -10.63 -7.53
N LYS A 229 23.87 -10.14 -7.77
CA LYS A 229 22.97 -10.60 -8.85
C LYS A 229 23.20 -9.90 -10.20
N GLY A 230 24.18 -8.98 -10.29
CA GLY A 230 24.48 -8.23 -11.49
C GLY A 230 23.57 -7.02 -11.73
N ILE A 231 22.92 -6.51 -10.68
CA ILE A 231 22.10 -5.30 -10.72
C ILE A 231 22.87 -4.19 -10.01
N HIS A 232 23.36 -3.22 -10.76
CA HIS A 232 24.26 -2.19 -10.28
C HIS A 232 23.54 -0.88 -9.94
N VAL A 233 24.08 -0.10 -9.02
CA VAL A 233 23.56 1.22 -8.69
C VAL A 233 24.16 2.26 -9.64
N ALA A 234 23.32 2.98 -10.37
CA ALA A 234 23.70 4.16 -11.14
C ALA A 234 23.19 5.44 -10.47
N ASN A 235 24.04 6.45 -10.39
CA ASN A 235 23.68 7.73 -9.77
C ASN A 235 23.29 8.80 -10.80
N ASN A 236 23.60 8.58 -12.07
CA ASN A 236 23.36 9.56 -13.11
C ASN A 236 22.62 8.91 -14.28
N VAL A 237 21.48 9.48 -14.64
CA VAL A 237 20.64 8.98 -15.74
C VAL A 237 21.31 9.11 -17.11
N SER A 238 22.22 10.09 -17.29
CA SER A 238 22.91 10.31 -18.57
C SER A 238 23.86 9.17 -18.94
N ASP A 239 24.32 8.39 -17.96
CA ASP A 239 25.25 7.28 -18.18
C ASP A 239 24.53 5.99 -18.60
N LEU A 240 23.19 5.98 -18.53
CA LEU A 240 22.35 4.83 -18.81
C LEU A 240 21.82 4.86 -20.24
N LYS A 241 22.22 3.87 -21.04
CA LYS A 241 21.80 3.72 -22.42
C LYS A 241 21.66 2.25 -22.79
N ASP A 242 20.63 1.93 -23.56
CA ASP A 242 20.32 0.56 -24.02
C ASP A 242 20.33 -0.49 -22.88
N SER A 243 19.88 -0.08 -21.69
CA SER A 243 19.94 -0.84 -20.44
C SER A 243 18.54 -1.10 -19.89
N THR A 244 18.40 -2.02 -18.94
CA THR A 244 17.21 -2.13 -18.10
C THR A 244 17.39 -1.30 -16.84
N VAL A 245 16.49 -0.33 -16.58
CA VAL A 245 16.62 0.58 -15.46
C VAL A 245 15.43 0.45 -14.51
N ILE A 246 15.72 0.14 -13.26
CA ILE A 246 14.74 0.02 -12.18
C ILE A 246 14.62 1.35 -11.47
N ILE A 247 13.42 1.97 -11.53
CA ILE A 247 13.12 3.18 -10.78
C ILE A 247 12.82 2.79 -9.32
N ARG A 248 13.50 3.44 -8.37
CA ARG A 248 13.33 3.22 -6.93
C ARG A 248 11.95 3.61 -6.41
N SER A 249 11.62 3.19 -5.17
CA SER A 249 10.32 3.41 -4.54
C SER A 249 9.90 4.88 -4.40
N HIS A 250 10.84 5.82 -4.35
CA HIS A 250 10.57 7.26 -4.24
C HIS A 250 10.20 7.93 -5.57
N GLY A 251 10.36 7.22 -6.69
CA GLY A 251 10.21 7.79 -8.02
C GLY A 251 11.45 8.56 -8.47
N ILE A 252 11.34 9.19 -9.62
CA ILE A 252 12.36 10.02 -10.29
C ILE A 252 11.72 11.30 -10.83
N THR A 253 12.55 12.25 -11.27
CA THR A 253 12.06 13.46 -11.91
C THR A 253 11.54 13.21 -13.32
N ARG A 254 10.74 14.15 -13.83
CA ARG A 254 10.27 14.13 -15.23
C ARG A 254 11.43 14.10 -16.22
N GLU A 255 12.44 14.93 -16.00
CA GLU A 255 13.62 15.00 -16.86
C GLU A 255 14.41 13.70 -16.89
N GLU A 256 14.59 13.06 -15.72
CA GLU A 256 15.23 11.73 -15.64
C GLU A 256 14.43 10.69 -16.40
N TYR A 257 13.10 10.68 -16.26
CA TYR A 257 12.24 9.73 -16.97
C TYR A 257 12.31 9.91 -18.50
N GLU A 258 12.21 11.16 -18.98
CA GLU A 258 12.33 11.48 -20.40
C GLU A 258 13.72 11.12 -20.95
N THR A 259 14.78 11.32 -20.17
CA THR A 259 16.14 10.96 -20.54
C THR A 259 16.32 9.45 -20.67
N LEU A 260 15.76 8.67 -19.73
CA LEU A 260 15.76 7.21 -19.82
C LEU A 260 15.07 6.72 -21.09
N GLN A 261 13.93 7.31 -21.46
CA GLN A 261 13.21 6.96 -22.68
C GLN A 261 14.01 7.32 -23.94
N LYS A 262 14.60 8.52 -23.99
CA LYS A 262 15.43 8.96 -25.13
C LYS A 262 16.66 8.07 -25.33
N ASN A 263 17.22 7.55 -24.25
CA ASN A 263 18.39 6.68 -24.26
C ASN A 263 18.05 5.20 -24.52
N ASN A 264 16.82 4.89 -24.98
CA ASN A 264 16.36 3.54 -25.34
C ASN A 264 16.47 2.52 -24.20
N ASN A 265 16.26 2.96 -22.94
CA ASN A 265 16.26 2.07 -21.80
C ASN A 265 14.90 1.37 -21.64
N GLU A 266 14.92 0.12 -21.19
CA GLU A 266 13.75 -0.58 -20.69
C GLU A 266 13.51 -0.15 -19.22
N ILE A 267 12.33 0.36 -18.90
CA ILE A 267 12.05 0.94 -17.59
C ILE A 267 11.19 -0.04 -16.77
N ILE A 268 11.72 -0.47 -15.62
CA ILE A 268 10.99 -1.19 -14.57
C ILE A 268 10.62 -0.17 -13.49
N ASP A 269 9.39 0.30 -13.48
CA ASP A 269 8.94 1.32 -12.52
C ASP A 269 8.48 0.71 -11.19
N ALA A 270 9.40 0.67 -10.22
CA ALA A 270 9.14 0.23 -8.85
C ALA A 270 8.67 1.37 -7.91
N THR A 271 8.32 2.54 -8.44
CA THR A 271 7.76 3.64 -7.65
C THR A 271 6.57 3.16 -6.81
N CYS A 272 6.55 3.52 -5.54
CA CYS A 272 5.47 3.15 -4.64
C CYS A 272 4.11 3.66 -5.14
N PRO A 273 3.04 2.84 -5.13
CA PRO A 273 1.72 3.25 -5.57
C PRO A 273 1.19 4.52 -4.87
N TYR A 274 1.53 4.73 -3.59
CA TYR A 274 1.17 5.96 -2.86
C TYR A 274 1.86 7.20 -3.46
N VAL A 275 3.14 7.08 -3.81
CA VAL A 275 3.88 8.16 -4.48
C VAL A 275 3.30 8.41 -5.87
N LYS A 276 3.01 7.37 -6.65
CA LYS A 276 2.35 7.50 -7.97
C LYS A 276 1.00 8.21 -7.87
N ARG A 277 0.19 7.86 -6.85
CA ARG A 277 -1.09 8.54 -6.60
C ARG A 277 -0.89 10.04 -6.36
N THR A 278 0.12 10.42 -5.59
CA THR A 278 0.45 11.83 -5.33
C THR A 278 0.85 12.54 -6.61
N HIS A 279 1.66 11.90 -7.48
CA HIS A 279 2.00 12.43 -8.81
C HIS A 279 0.75 12.65 -9.67
N THR A 280 -0.18 11.68 -9.71
CA THR A 280 -1.43 11.80 -10.47
C THR A 280 -2.29 12.97 -9.99
N ILE A 281 -2.41 13.16 -8.67
CA ILE A 281 -3.15 14.29 -8.09
C ILE A 281 -2.49 15.62 -8.48
N LEU A 282 -1.16 15.73 -8.33
CA LEU A 282 -0.41 16.91 -8.68
C LEU A 282 -0.62 17.28 -10.16
N GLN A 283 -0.39 16.33 -11.07
CA GLN A 283 -0.55 16.55 -12.51
C GLN A 283 -1.97 16.97 -12.89
N LYS A 284 -2.98 16.34 -12.28
CA LYS A 284 -4.38 16.69 -12.50
C LYS A 284 -4.66 18.14 -12.06
N MET A 285 -4.27 18.49 -10.85
CA MET A 285 -4.56 19.81 -10.28
C MET A 285 -3.80 20.92 -11.02
N THR A 286 -2.54 20.69 -11.40
CA THR A 286 -1.77 21.65 -12.20
C THR A 286 -2.32 21.81 -13.61
N ALA A 287 -2.83 20.75 -14.24
CA ALA A 287 -3.51 20.79 -15.53
C ALA A 287 -4.84 21.58 -15.48
N GLU A 288 -5.55 21.50 -14.34
CA GLU A 288 -6.75 22.30 -14.06
C GLU A 288 -6.42 23.76 -13.70
N GLY A 289 -5.13 24.14 -13.67
CA GLY A 289 -4.66 25.51 -13.43
C GLY A 289 -4.51 25.90 -11.96
N TYR A 290 -4.68 24.98 -11.02
CA TYR A 290 -4.51 25.26 -9.60
C TYR A 290 -3.05 25.46 -9.23
N PRO A 291 -2.73 26.46 -8.39
CA PRO A 291 -1.48 26.50 -7.66
C PRO A 291 -1.45 25.34 -6.64
N VAL A 292 -0.30 24.71 -6.52
CA VAL A 292 -0.15 23.54 -5.63
C VAL A 292 0.96 23.78 -4.62
N VAL A 293 0.65 23.59 -3.35
CA VAL A 293 1.63 23.52 -2.27
C VAL A 293 1.91 22.05 -1.97
N ILE A 294 3.19 21.68 -2.04
CA ILE A 294 3.71 20.38 -1.61
C ILE A 294 4.28 20.57 -0.20
N PHE A 295 3.65 19.96 0.80
CA PHE A 295 4.17 19.95 2.16
C PHE A 295 5.17 18.79 2.32
N GLY A 296 6.46 19.10 2.48
CA GLY A 296 7.51 18.10 2.57
C GLY A 296 8.93 18.67 2.59
N ASP A 297 9.92 17.79 2.74
CA ASP A 297 11.33 18.14 2.71
C ASP A 297 11.79 18.44 1.27
N LYS A 298 12.23 19.67 1.01
CA LYS A 298 12.69 20.15 -0.31
C LYS A 298 13.82 19.33 -0.92
N HIS A 299 14.63 18.69 -0.06
CA HIS A 299 15.80 17.92 -0.48
C HIS A 299 15.51 16.41 -0.60
N HIS A 300 14.32 15.97 -0.20
CA HIS A 300 13.96 14.56 -0.27
C HIS A 300 13.66 14.14 -1.72
N PRO A 301 14.18 12.99 -2.18
CA PRO A 301 13.97 12.51 -3.56
C PRO A 301 12.51 12.46 -4.02
N GLU A 302 11.58 12.04 -3.14
CA GLU A 302 10.14 12.03 -3.43
C GLU A 302 9.61 13.43 -3.76
N VAL A 303 10.02 14.45 -2.98
CA VAL A 303 9.54 15.83 -3.17
C VAL A 303 10.18 16.47 -4.40
N ILE A 304 11.46 16.19 -4.65
CA ILE A 304 12.15 16.62 -5.88
C ILE A 304 11.45 16.02 -7.10
N GLY A 305 11.16 14.72 -7.06
CA GLY A 305 10.40 14.04 -8.11
C GLY A 305 9.02 14.67 -8.30
N LEU A 306 8.22 14.81 -7.24
CA LEU A 306 6.90 15.43 -7.30
C LEU A 306 6.96 16.83 -7.92
N ARG A 307 7.85 17.71 -7.43
CA ARG A 307 7.97 19.08 -7.91
C ARG A 307 8.25 19.16 -9.41
N SER A 308 9.03 18.23 -9.96
CA SER A 308 9.39 18.22 -11.39
C SER A 308 8.18 17.97 -12.32
N PHE A 309 7.11 17.39 -11.78
CA PHE A 309 5.83 17.17 -12.49
C PHE A 309 4.84 18.34 -12.28
N GLY A 310 5.20 19.32 -11.46
CA GLY A 310 4.42 20.52 -11.23
C GLY A 310 4.56 21.55 -12.35
N ASN A 311 4.10 22.77 -12.06
CA ASN A 311 4.24 23.95 -12.90
C ASN A 311 4.89 25.11 -12.11
N ASP A 312 4.99 26.28 -12.71
CA ASP A 312 5.60 27.48 -12.11
C ASP A 312 4.90 27.94 -10.82
N LYS A 313 3.63 27.53 -10.62
CA LYS A 313 2.85 27.82 -9.40
C LYS A 313 2.96 26.72 -8.34
N THR A 314 3.84 25.75 -8.53
CA THR A 314 4.07 24.67 -7.57
C THR A 314 5.13 25.07 -6.57
N ILE A 315 4.76 25.17 -5.29
CA ILE A 315 5.60 25.60 -4.18
C ILE A 315 5.82 24.43 -3.21
N VAL A 316 7.04 24.27 -2.72
CA VAL A 316 7.36 23.30 -1.67
C VAL A 316 7.55 24.06 -0.35
N VAL A 317 6.92 23.55 0.72
CA VAL A 317 7.01 24.09 2.09
C VAL A 317 7.45 22.99 3.04
N ALA A 318 8.52 23.25 3.78
CA ALA A 318 9.01 22.34 4.82
C ALA A 318 8.27 22.54 6.16
N GLU A 319 8.42 21.56 7.09
CA GLU A 319 7.75 21.56 8.41
C GLU A 319 8.06 22.84 9.22
N ASP A 320 9.29 23.34 9.14
CA ASP A 320 9.78 24.49 9.93
C ASP A 320 9.65 25.83 9.21
N GLU A 321 9.05 25.86 8.02
CA GLU A 321 8.90 27.08 7.25
C GLU A 321 7.55 27.77 7.47
N PRO A 322 7.50 29.09 7.36
CA PRO A 322 6.24 29.82 7.37
C PRO A 322 5.40 29.43 6.14
N PRO A 323 4.06 29.52 6.23
CA PRO A 323 3.19 29.29 5.08
C PRO A 323 3.56 30.26 3.96
N PRO A 324 3.53 29.80 2.69
CA PRO A 324 3.85 30.65 1.56
C PRO A 324 2.82 31.77 1.42
N LYS A 325 3.23 32.91 0.91
CA LYS A 325 2.29 33.94 0.51
C LYS A 325 1.56 33.48 -0.75
N ILE A 326 0.25 33.39 -0.67
CA ILE A 326 -0.63 32.98 -1.76
C ILE A 326 -1.36 34.21 -2.27
N ASN A 327 -1.25 34.47 -3.56
CA ASN A 327 -1.93 35.60 -4.22
C ASN A 327 -3.18 35.15 -4.99
N GLU A 328 -3.42 33.83 -5.06
CA GLU A 328 -4.54 33.22 -5.74
C GLU A 328 -5.70 32.97 -4.78
N ASN A 329 -6.93 32.99 -5.33
CA ASN A 329 -8.14 32.72 -4.57
C ASN A 329 -8.32 31.23 -4.23
N SER A 330 -7.68 30.34 -4.99
CA SER A 330 -7.77 28.90 -4.80
C SER A 330 -6.39 28.26 -4.67
N LEU A 331 -6.29 27.22 -3.88
CA LEU A 331 -5.06 26.50 -3.59
C LEU A 331 -5.30 25.02 -3.42
N VAL A 332 -4.35 24.22 -3.89
CA VAL A 332 -4.29 22.78 -3.60
C VAL A 332 -3.12 22.50 -2.66
N LEU A 333 -3.35 21.69 -1.65
CA LEU A 333 -2.35 21.19 -0.72
C LEU A 333 -2.24 19.67 -0.82
N ILE A 334 -1.03 19.20 -1.07
CA ILE A 334 -0.65 17.78 -1.00
C ILE A 334 0.54 17.62 -0.05
N ALA A 335 0.78 16.43 0.45
CA ALA A 335 1.87 16.15 1.38
C ALA A 335 2.81 15.06 0.85
N GLN A 336 4.08 15.13 1.21
CA GLN A 336 5.02 14.02 1.10
C GLN A 336 4.49 12.83 1.91
N THR A 337 4.63 11.61 1.38
CA THR A 337 4.02 10.40 1.95
C THR A 337 4.48 10.06 3.37
N THR A 338 5.62 10.58 3.81
CA THR A 338 6.22 10.31 5.13
C THR A 338 5.99 11.44 6.16
N GLN A 339 5.21 12.46 5.83
CA GLN A 339 4.93 13.58 6.75
C GLN A 339 4.01 13.17 7.92
N LYS A 340 3.88 14.06 8.90
CA LYS A 340 2.99 13.89 10.05
C LYS A 340 1.65 14.57 9.79
N ILE A 341 0.57 13.88 10.10
CA ILE A 341 -0.79 14.41 9.89
C ILE A 341 -1.07 15.66 10.72
N GLU A 342 -0.52 15.73 11.94
CA GLU A 342 -0.66 16.87 12.82
C GLU A 342 -0.06 18.13 12.20
N LYS A 343 1.11 17.99 11.54
CA LYS A 343 1.79 19.11 10.87
C LYS A 343 1.09 19.53 9.59
N LEU A 344 0.54 18.59 8.85
CA LEU A 344 -0.34 18.91 7.73
C LEU A 344 -1.56 19.72 8.19
N ASN A 345 -2.20 19.30 9.26
CA ASN A 345 -3.36 20.02 9.84
C ASN A 345 -2.98 21.44 10.31
N GLU A 346 -1.82 21.60 10.96
CA GLU A 346 -1.31 22.94 11.33
C GLU A 346 -1.14 23.85 10.10
N LEU A 347 -0.61 23.30 9.01
CA LEU A 347 -0.44 24.06 7.76
C LEU A 347 -1.79 24.41 7.12
N VAL A 348 -2.75 23.47 7.12
CA VAL A 348 -4.12 23.73 6.64
C VAL A 348 -4.74 24.92 7.40
N CYS A 349 -4.65 24.91 8.73
CA CYS A 349 -5.17 26.03 9.56
C CYS A 349 -4.52 27.37 9.26
N LYS A 350 -3.24 27.37 8.88
CA LYS A 350 -2.50 28.60 8.50
C LYS A 350 -2.81 29.08 7.09
N LEU A 351 -3.12 28.20 6.15
CA LEU A 351 -3.40 28.52 4.76
C LEU A 351 -4.86 28.92 4.53
N LEU A 352 -5.80 28.26 5.17
CA LEU A 352 -7.24 28.46 4.95
C LEU A 352 -7.72 29.92 5.09
N PRO A 353 -7.26 30.72 6.06
CA PRO A 353 -7.67 32.12 6.15
C PRO A 353 -7.21 33.01 5.00
N ASN A 354 -6.25 32.57 4.18
CA ASN A 354 -5.61 33.37 3.13
C ASN A 354 -6.14 33.06 1.72
N VAL A 355 -7.07 32.10 1.59
CA VAL A 355 -7.61 31.67 0.28
C VAL A 355 -9.13 31.47 0.39
N PHE A 356 -9.83 31.67 -0.73
CA PHE A 356 -11.27 31.41 -0.81
C PHE A 356 -11.60 29.93 -0.91
N GLU A 357 -10.77 29.16 -1.64
CA GLU A 357 -10.91 27.71 -1.84
C GLU A 357 -9.59 27.01 -1.49
N LEU A 358 -9.63 26.08 -0.55
CA LEU A 358 -8.50 25.20 -0.21
C LEU A 358 -8.89 23.74 -0.43
N ARG A 359 -8.25 23.07 -1.40
CA ARG A 359 -8.39 21.63 -1.62
C ARG A 359 -7.23 20.90 -0.96
N VAL A 360 -7.52 20.08 0.01
CA VAL A 360 -6.50 19.30 0.73
C VAL A 360 -6.62 17.83 0.34
N PHE A 361 -5.54 17.28 -0.21
CA PHE A 361 -5.42 15.85 -0.44
C PHE A 361 -4.48 15.26 0.60
N ASN A 362 -5.00 14.45 1.50
CA ASN A 362 -4.16 13.70 2.43
C ASN A 362 -3.45 12.58 1.67
N THR A 363 -2.23 12.87 1.25
CA THR A 363 -1.34 11.96 0.53
C THR A 363 -0.32 11.27 1.44
N ILE A 364 -0.40 11.50 2.76
CA ILE A 364 0.42 10.82 3.74
C ILE A 364 0.13 9.32 3.68
N CYS A 365 1.18 8.51 3.61
CA CYS A 365 1.05 7.07 3.57
C CYS A 365 0.51 6.56 4.92
N LEU A 366 -0.58 5.80 4.87
CA LEU A 366 -1.19 5.28 6.09
C LEU A 366 -0.27 4.30 6.85
N THR A 367 0.57 3.54 6.14
CA THR A 367 1.60 2.71 6.80
C THR A 367 2.53 3.57 7.67
N THR A 368 2.85 4.80 7.23
CA THR A 368 3.62 5.76 8.02
C THR A 368 2.85 6.18 9.28
N THR A 369 1.58 6.57 9.13
CA THR A 369 0.73 6.99 10.24
C THR A 369 0.55 5.89 11.28
N LEU A 370 0.32 4.65 10.85
CA LEU A 370 0.19 3.50 11.74
C LEU A 370 1.48 3.20 12.49
N ARG A 371 2.61 3.20 11.78
CA ARG A 371 3.91 2.99 12.38
C ARG A 371 4.23 4.05 13.43
N GLN A 372 3.93 5.31 13.14
CA GLN A 372 4.07 6.40 14.10
C GLN A 372 3.19 6.19 15.34
N LYS A 373 1.90 5.85 15.17
CA LYS A 373 0.99 5.55 16.28
C LYS A 373 1.49 4.37 17.12
N ALA A 374 1.82 3.24 16.49
CA ALA A 374 2.34 2.06 17.18
C ALA A 374 3.64 2.36 17.95
N THR A 375 4.52 3.17 17.36
CA THR A 375 5.75 3.63 18.03
C THR A 375 5.45 4.48 19.26
N ILE A 376 4.48 5.40 19.18
CA ILE A 376 4.06 6.22 20.35
C ILE A 376 3.49 5.34 21.46
N GLU A 377 2.59 4.42 21.12
CA GLU A 377 1.94 3.53 22.10
C GLU A 377 2.97 2.65 22.82
N MET A 378 3.92 2.12 22.05
CA MET A 378 5.03 1.35 22.61
C MET A 378 5.96 2.23 23.48
N ALA A 379 6.36 3.42 23.00
CA ALA A 379 7.25 4.31 23.70
C ALA A 379 6.69 4.76 25.08
N LYS A 380 5.36 4.95 25.16
CA LYS A 380 4.69 5.27 26.43
C LYS A 380 4.76 4.15 27.48
N LYS A 381 4.94 2.90 27.04
CA LYS A 381 5.02 1.71 27.91
C LYS A 381 6.46 1.31 28.23
N SER A 382 7.43 1.90 27.54
CA SER A 382 8.86 1.52 27.58
C SER A 382 9.67 2.48 28.46
N ASP A 383 10.73 1.97 29.09
CA ASP A 383 11.71 2.79 29.80
C ASP A 383 12.76 3.36 28.85
N VAL A 384 13.00 2.66 27.72
CA VAL A 384 13.90 3.06 26.64
C VAL A 384 13.38 2.51 25.30
N VAL A 385 13.64 3.22 24.22
CA VAL A 385 13.30 2.76 22.87
C VAL A 385 14.55 2.63 22.02
N ILE A 386 14.63 1.53 21.29
CA ILE A 386 15.63 1.28 20.24
C ILE A 386 14.92 1.37 18.89
N VAL A 387 15.38 2.29 18.06
CA VAL A 387 14.88 2.51 16.70
C VAL A 387 15.90 1.98 15.71
N ILE A 388 15.50 0.98 14.91
CA ILE A 388 16.39 0.25 14.01
C ILE A 388 16.20 0.75 12.57
N GLY A 389 17.30 1.10 11.90
CA GLY A 389 17.32 1.44 10.47
C GLY A 389 18.27 2.58 10.13
N GLY A 390 18.47 2.81 8.84
CA GLY A 390 19.49 3.75 8.34
C GLY A 390 19.26 5.19 8.77
N TYR A 391 20.32 5.90 9.14
CA TYR A 391 20.29 7.32 9.52
C TYR A 391 19.80 8.23 8.39
N LYS A 392 20.00 7.84 7.14
CA LYS A 392 19.54 8.56 5.95
C LYS A 392 18.05 8.35 5.65
N SER A 393 17.39 7.43 6.35
CA SER A 393 15.96 7.16 6.18
C SER A 393 15.12 8.20 6.91
N SER A 394 14.37 9.03 6.19
CA SER A 394 13.50 10.04 6.79
C SER A 394 12.44 9.43 7.71
N ASN A 395 11.89 8.26 7.35
CA ASN A 395 10.93 7.55 8.17
C ASN A 395 11.54 7.06 9.49
N THR A 396 12.75 6.48 9.45
CA THR A 396 13.45 5.99 10.67
C THR A 396 13.79 7.15 11.60
N SER A 397 14.38 8.23 11.05
CA SER A 397 14.71 9.43 11.81
C SER A 397 13.46 10.10 12.43
N ALA A 398 12.32 10.09 11.73
CA ALA A 398 11.07 10.56 12.28
C ALA A 398 10.58 9.72 13.47
N LEU A 399 10.73 8.38 13.42
CA LEU A 399 10.39 7.49 14.53
C LEU A 399 11.29 7.74 15.74
N ALA A 400 12.60 7.92 15.52
CA ALA A 400 13.53 8.22 16.60
C ALA A 400 13.19 9.56 17.28
N LYS A 401 12.95 10.61 16.50
CA LYS A 401 12.51 11.93 17.01
C LYS A 401 11.18 11.85 17.74
N LEU A 402 10.28 10.97 17.30
CA LEU A 402 8.97 10.79 17.91
C LEU A 402 9.10 10.05 19.25
N SER A 403 9.84 8.94 19.30
CA SER A 403 10.07 8.16 20.52
C SER A 403 10.77 8.97 21.61
N SER A 404 11.74 9.81 21.23
CA SER A 404 12.52 10.64 22.18
C SER A 404 11.69 11.68 22.94
N GLN A 405 10.44 11.92 22.52
CA GLN A 405 9.49 12.78 23.25
C GLN A 405 8.90 12.08 24.47
N TYR A 406 8.98 10.76 24.55
CA TYR A 406 8.36 9.95 25.61
C TYR A 406 9.37 9.29 26.54
N CYS A 407 10.50 8.81 26.01
CA CYS A 407 11.54 8.15 26.80
C CYS A 407 12.92 8.23 26.11
N PRO A 408 14.02 7.90 26.79
CA PRO A 408 15.34 7.76 26.19
C PRO A 408 15.28 6.88 24.95
N THR A 409 15.89 7.34 23.85
CA THR A 409 15.78 6.68 22.54
C THR A 409 17.16 6.54 21.90
N PHE A 410 17.48 5.34 21.43
CA PHE A 410 18.68 5.04 20.68
C PHE A 410 18.32 4.69 19.25
N HIS A 411 18.93 5.38 18.29
CA HIS A 411 18.78 5.07 16.87
C HIS A 411 20.02 4.28 16.43
N ILE A 412 19.83 3.07 15.91
CA ILE A 412 20.90 2.16 15.49
C ILE A 412 20.66 1.65 14.07
N GLU A 413 21.71 1.39 13.31
CA GLU A 413 21.63 0.78 11.99
C GLU A 413 21.76 -0.75 12.01
N ASN A 414 22.45 -1.30 13.05
CA ASN A 414 22.66 -2.74 13.22
C ASN A 414 22.86 -3.12 14.69
N GLU A 415 22.85 -4.42 14.96
CA GLU A 415 22.99 -5.00 16.31
C GLU A 415 24.33 -4.69 17.00
N MET A 416 25.41 -4.48 16.23
CA MET A 416 26.72 -4.20 16.79
C MET A 416 26.77 -2.85 17.52
N GLN A 417 25.94 -1.91 17.14
CA GLN A 417 25.88 -0.59 17.79
C GLN A 417 25.24 -0.65 19.18
N LEU A 418 24.56 -1.75 19.54
CA LEU A 418 24.08 -1.98 20.91
C LEU A 418 25.19 -2.18 21.92
N ALA A 419 26.37 -2.68 21.52
CA ALA A 419 27.52 -2.86 22.42
C ALA A 419 27.99 -1.57 23.11
N GLY A 420 27.64 -0.40 22.54
CA GLY A 420 27.91 0.91 23.12
C GLY A 420 26.81 1.50 23.99
N VAL A 421 25.69 0.77 24.17
CA VAL A 421 24.49 1.26 24.85
C VAL A 421 24.34 0.54 26.19
N ASP A 422 24.41 1.26 27.30
CA ASP A 422 24.13 0.70 28.63
C ASP A 422 22.62 0.56 28.83
N LEU A 423 22.14 -0.68 28.63
CA LEU A 423 20.73 -1.04 28.81
C LEU A 423 20.41 -1.64 30.16
N SER A 424 21.40 -1.88 31.02
CA SER A 424 21.27 -2.58 32.33
C SER A 424 20.31 -1.90 33.31
N LYS A 425 20.09 -0.61 33.15
CA LYS A 425 19.19 0.20 33.99
C LYS A 425 17.73 0.21 33.55
N TYR A 426 17.40 -0.39 32.41
CA TYR A 426 16.05 -0.41 31.87
C TYR A 426 15.45 -1.80 31.98
N LYS A 427 14.18 -1.88 32.36
CA LYS A 427 13.43 -3.14 32.43
C LYS A 427 12.50 -3.35 31.25
N ARG A 428 11.99 -2.27 30.68
CA ARG A 428 11.04 -2.30 29.55
C ARG A 428 11.69 -1.64 28.36
N ILE A 429 12.07 -2.45 27.37
CA ILE A 429 12.75 -2.00 26.15
C ILE A 429 11.76 -2.04 25.00
N GLY A 430 11.51 -0.90 24.38
CA GLY A 430 10.71 -0.80 23.15
C GLY A 430 11.60 -0.96 21.92
N LEU A 431 11.16 -1.76 20.95
CA LEU A 431 11.79 -1.90 19.64
C LEU A 431 10.87 -1.37 18.55
N THR A 432 11.39 -0.55 17.67
CA THR A 432 10.71 -0.15 16.42
C THR A 432 11.72 -0.09 15.28
N ALA A 433 11.23 -0.20 14.05
CA ALA A 433 12.09 -0.21 12.88
C ALA A 433 11.51 0.60 11.72
N GLY A 434 12.40 1.22 10.95
CA GLY A 434 12.05 1.99 9.76
C GLY A 434 11.47 1.13 8.63
N ALA A 435 10.81 1.78 7.66
CA ALA A 435 10.17 1.13 6.51
C ALA A 435 11.15 0.43 5.56
N SER A 436 12.43 0.74 5.65
CA SER A 436 13.53 0.13 4.87
C SER A 436 14.36 -0.88 5.67
N THR A 437 13.92 -1.27 6.87
CA THR A 437 14.65 -2.19 7.75
C THR A 437 14.19 -3.63 7.50
N PRO A 438 15.09 -4.58 7.19
CA PRO A 438 14.79 -6.00 7.07
C PRO A 438 14.28 -6.60 8.39
N GLU A 439 13.41 -7.57 8.31
CA GLU A 439 12.93 -8.32 9.47
C GLU A 439 14.06 -9.06 10.19
N GLU A 440 15.00 -9.61 9.41
CA GLU A 440 16.21 -10.28 9.92
C GLU A 440 17.05 -9.36 10.82
N MET A 441 17.13 -8.07 10.49
CA MET A 441 17.85 -7.08 11.31
C MET A 441 17.14 -6.85 12.65
N ILE A 442 15.80 -6.81 12.63
CA ILE A 442 15.01 -6.68 13.84
C ILE A 442 15.20 -7.89 14.75
N ILE A 443 15.21 -9.10 14.18
CA ILE A 443 15.46 -10.36 14.89
C ILE A 443 16.87 -10.38 15.48
N LYS A 444 17.90 -9.94 14.73
CA LYS A 444 19.28 -9.87 15.25
C LYS A 444 19.39 -8.94 16.43
N VAL A 445 18.80 -7.75 16.35
CA VAL A 445 18.76 -6.80 17.47
C VAL A 445 18.02 -7.38 18.68
N TYR A 446 16.87 -8.01 18.44
CA TYR A 446 16.07 -8.67 19.49
C TYR A 446 16.86 -9.77 20.23
N ASN A 447 17.64 -10.58 19.50
CA ASN A 447 18.42 -11.68 20.06
C ASN A 447 19.67 -11.24 20.87
N VAL A 448 20.08 -9.97 20.73
CA VAL A 448 21.22 -9.40 21.47
C VAL A 448 20.76 -8.71 22.77
N LEU A 449 19.47 -8.38 22.87
CA LEU A 449 18.84 -7.81 24.09
C LEU A 449 18.54 -8.88 25.12
#